data_954b5f2d3847dce5cc9c12115a184b49
#
_entry.id   954b5f2d3847dce5cc9c12115a184b49
#
_cell.length_a   1.000
_cell.length_b   1.000
_cell.length_c   1.000
_cell.angle_alpha   90.00
_cell.angle_beta   90.00
_cell.angle_gamma   90.00
#
_symmetry.space_group_name_H-M   'P 1'
#
loop_
_entity.id
_entity.type
_entity.pdbx_description
1 polymer ?
#
loop_
_entity_poly.entity_id
_entity_poly.type
_entity_poly.pdbx_seq_one_letter_code
_entity_poly.pdbx_strand_id
1 'polypeptide(L)'
;DLVRSRGLGDVYKRQGYDAGTIGNHEFDFGLDNMARLFKMADFPVVCANYGVQGTVLEGLVKPYVILERKGIKVGVFGLSPALEGLVQAKNCEGVVFENPIEAAQRVADILKNREKCDLVVCLSHLGWQGKPYSDETLILNTRNIDIVLGGHSHSYFDKTLFYKNLDGKEIPLQQMGKNAVYVGKMKVRMEKN
;
A
#
# COMPACT_ATOMS: atom_id res chain seq x y z
N ASP A 1 5.71 24.33 -10.51
CA ASP A 1 5.01 23.15 -9.97
C ASP A 1 5.10 22.96 -8.44
N LEU A 2 5.95 23.72 -7.74
CA LEU A 2 5.97 23.76 -6.26
C LEU A 2 4.64 24.25 -5.65
N VAL A 3 3.83 24.97 -6.41
CA VAL A 3 2.50 25.44 -5.98
C VAL A 3 1.47 24.30 -6.00
N ARG A 4 1.60 23.29 -6.87
CA ARG A 4 0.71 22.12 -6.92
C ARG A 4 0.92 21.16 -5.74
N SER A 5 2.16 21.01 -5.27
CA SER A 5 2.45 20.14 -4.13
C SER A 5 1.91 20.70 -2.79
N ARG A 6 1.74 22.01 -2.67
CA ARG A 6 1.14 22.63 -1.47
C ARG A 6 -0.38 22.39 -1.36
N GLY A 7 -1.06 22.25 -2.51
CA GLY A 7 -2.50 21.95 -2.54
C GLY A 7 -2.85 20.48 -2.37
N LEU A 8 -1.94 19.56 -2.67
CA LEU A 8 -2.21 18.12 -2.59
C LEU A 8 -2.45 17.65 -1.14
N GLY A 9 -1.65 18.11 -0.17
CA GLY A 9 -1.86 17.79 1.24
C GLY A 9 -3.27 18.18 1.74
N ASP A 10 -3.71 19.39 1.43
CA ASP A 10 -5.05 19.87 1.79
C ASP A 10 -6.16 19.14 1.04
N VAL A 11 -5.91 18.74 -0.21
CA VAL A 11 -6.88 17.98 -1.02
C VAL A 11 -7.05 16.57 -0.44
N TYR A 12 -5.98 15.87 -0.13
CA TYR A 12 -6.04 14.53 0.48
C TYR A 12 -6.73 14.55 1.85
N LYS A 13 -6.44 15.54 2.67
CA LYS A 13 -7.08 15.75 3.97
C LYS A 13 -8.59 15.90 3.86
N ARG A 14 -9.05 16.67 2.88
CA ARG A 14 -10.50 16.92 2.64
C ARG A 14 -11.21 15.73 1.99
N GLN A 15 -10.49 14.79 1.40
CA GLN A 15 -11.06 13.62 0.72
C GLN A 15 -11.41 12.47 1.68
N GLY A 16 -10.93 12.51 2.94
CA GLY A 16 -11.30 11.54 3.97
C GLY A 16 -10.75 10.14 3.72
N TYR A 17 -9.49 10.04 3.28
CA TYR A 17 -8.82 8.74 3.16
C TYR A 17 -8.66 8.07 4.53
N ASP A 18 -8.85 6.76 4.59
CA ASP A 18 -8.65 5.95 5.79
C ASP A 18 -7.21 5.43 5.94
N ALA A 19 -6.48 5.27 4.84
CA ALA A 19 -5.07 4.90 4.80
C ALA A 19 -4.47 5.21 3.42
N GLY A 20 -3.15 5.37 3.35
CA GLY A 20 -2.39 5.49 2.11
C GLY A 20 -1.10 4.69 2.15
N THR A 21 -0.52 4.35 0.99
CA THR A 21 0.80 3.72 0.88
C THR A 21 1.78 4.60 0.12
N ILE A 22 3.05 4.22 0.15
CA ILE A 22 4.15 4.95 -0.49
C ILE A 22 4.37 4.38 -1.90
N GLY A 23 4.47 5.25 -2.91
CA GLY A 23 5.01 4.91 -4.21
C GLY A 23 6.44 5.45 -4.40
N ASN A 24 7.02 5.21 -5.58
CA ASN A 24 8.36 5.73 -5.89
C ASN A 24 8.39 7.26 -6.05
N HIS A 25 7.31 7.88 -6.49
CA HIS A 25 7.24 9.34 -6.71
C HIS A 25 7.11 10.17 -5.43
N GLU A 26 6.78 9.57 -4.28
CA GLU A 26 6.86 10.24 -2.99
C GLU A 26 8.27 10.69 -2.66
N PHE A 27 9.28 10.02 -3.23
CA PHE A 27 10.72 10.34 -3.06
C PHE A 27 11.24 11.44 -3.97
N ASP A 28 10.48 11.92 -4.95
CA ASP A 28 10.97 12.86 -5.99
C ASP A 28 11.64 14.11 -5.40
N PHE A 29 11.17 14.59 -4.27
CA PHE A 29 11.68 15.77 -3.56
C PHE A 29 12.39 15.44 -2.23
N GLY A 30 12.80 14.19 -2.03
CA GLY A 30 13.53 13.72 -0.85
C GLY A 30 12.69 13.51 0.41
N LEU A 31 13.32 12.93 1.43
CA LEU A 31 12.65 12.49 2.65
C LEU A 31 12.07 13.63 3.49
N ASP A 32 12.73 14.79 3.55
CA ASP A 32 12.24 15.94 4.34
C ASP A 32 10.91 16.47 3.80
N ASN A 33 10.78 16.58 2.47
CA ASN A 33 9.53 16.98 1.86
C ASN A 33 8.45 15.92 2.06
N MET A 34 8.79 14.64 1.92
CA MET A 34 7.88 13.52 2.20
C MET A 34 7.39 13.56 3.65
N ALA A 35 8.29 13.71 4.63
CA ALA A 35 7.94 13.81 6.04
C ALA A 35 7.00 15.00 6.33
N ARG A 36 7.28 16.15 5.70
CA ARG A 36 6.41 17.33 5.81
C ARG A 36 5.00 17.05 5.31
N LEU A 37 4.85 16.35 4.18
CA LEU A 37 3.55 16.01 3.61
C LEU A 37 2.82 14.97 4.45
N PHE A 38 3.51 13.95 4.96
CA PHE A 38 2.90 12.92 5.82
C PHE A 38 2.41 13.47 7.15
N LYS A 39 3.11 14.48 7.73
CA LYS A 39 2.63 15.20 8.93
C LYS A 39 1.35 16.02 8.67
N MET A 40 1.07 16.37 7.43
CA MET A 40 -0.16 17.07 7.06
C MET A 40 -1.34 16.12 6.78
N ALA A 41 -1.08 14.84 6.56
CA ALA A 41 -2.12 13.84 6.29
C ALA A 41 -2.91 13.51 7.57
N ASP A 42 -4.25 13.46 7.48
CA ASP A 42 -5.13 13.03 8.58
C ASP A 42 -5.37 11.52 8.58
N PHE A 43 -4.59 10.77 7.80
CA PHE A 43 -4.67 9.33 7.69
C PHE A 43 -3.28 8.71 7.82
N PRO A 44 -3.18 7.46 8.30
CA PRO A 44 -1.90 6.76 8.40
C PRO A 44 -1.33 6.42 7.03
N VAL A 45 -0.02 6.60 6.88
CA VAL A 45 0.76 6.10 5.76
C VAL A 45 1.36 4.76 6.16
N VAL A 46 1.11 3.72 5.34
CA VAL A 46 1.55 2.36 5.62
C VAL A 46 2.53 1.85 4.56
N CYS A 47 3.62 1.22 5.02
CA CYS A 47 4.55 0.48 4.16
C CYS A 47 5.24 -0.60 4.99
N ALA A 48 5.08 -1.86 4.62
CA ALA A 48 5.56 -3.00 5.37
C ALA A 48 6.99 -3.42 4.99
N ASN A 49 7.45 -3.00 3.80
CA ASN A 49 8.73 -3.43 3.25
C ASN A 49 9.78 -2.32 3.10
N TYR A 50 9.56 -1.16 3.73
CA TYR A 50 10.59 -0.14 3.89
C TYR A 50 10.95 0.03 5.36
N GLY A 51 12.22 -0.23 5.71
CA GLY A 51 12.81 0.17 6.98
C GLY A 51 13.17 1.65 6.92
N VAL A 52 12.57 2.45 7.79
CA VAL A 52 12.75 3.92 7.84
C VAL A 52 13.40 4.40 9.15
N GLN A 53 13.91 3.47 9.97
CA GLN A 53 14.57 3.77 11.24
C GLN A 53 15.79 4.65 11.03
N GLY A 54 15.95 5.65 11.89
CA GLY A 54 17.03 6.64 11.78
C GLY A 54 16.85 7.69 10.68
N THR A 55 15.72 7.67 9.95
CA THR A 55 15.36 8.71 8.98
C THR A 55 14.29 9.65 9.54
N VAL A 56 14.05 10.77 8.85
CA VAL A 56 12.96 11.72 9.20
C VAL A 56 11.56 11.14 9.03
N LEU A 57 11.43 9.93 8.46
CA LEU A 57 10.16 9.19 8.31
C LEU A 57 9.86 8.28 9.50
N GLU A 58 10.80 8.10 10.43
CA GLU A 58 10.59 7.28 11.62
C GLU A 58 9.38 7.76 12.41
N GLY A 59 8.48 6.84 12.74
CA GLY A 59 7.21 7.13 13.41
C GLY A 59 6.10 7.69 12.52
N LEU A 60 6.40 8.17 11.30
CA LEU A 60 5.41 8.65 10.33
C LEU A 60 4.87 7.53 9.45
N VAL A 61 5.71 6.54 9.13
CA VAL A 61 5.35 5.38 8.33
C VAL A 61 5.17 4.17 9.24
N LYS A 62 4.04 3.48 9.11
CA LYS A 62 3.72 2.28 9.89
C LYS A 62 3.72 1.05 8.99
N PRO A 63 4.06 -0.15 9.48
CA PRO A 63 3.95 -1.35 8.66
C PRO A 63 2.50 -1.67 8.27
N TYR A 64 1.55 -1.40 9.16
CA TYR A 64 0.11 -1.59 8.96
C TYR A 64 -0.71 -0.69 9.88
N VAL A 65 -2.01 -0.64 9.61
CA VAL A 65 -3.04 -0.02 10.47
C VAL A 65 -4.24 -0.95 10.59
N ILE A 66 -4.96 -0.85 11.70
CA ILE A 66 -6.22 -1.55 11.93
C ILE A 66 -7.34 -0.52 11.98
N LEU A 67 -8.33 -0.70 11.13
CA LEU A 67 -9.52 0.13 11.03
C LEU A 67 -10.73 -0.65 11.52
N GLU A 68 -11.52 -0.06 12.39
CA GLU A 68 -12.79 -0.64 12.82
C GLU A 68 -13.95 0.09 12.16
N ARG A 69 -14.80 -0.65 11.48
CA ARG A 69 -15.98 -0.13 10.77
C ARG A 69 -17.17 -1.05 10.99
N LYS A 70 -18.19 -0.56 11.70
CA LYS A 70 -19.44 -1.31 11.96
C LYS A 70 -19.22 -2.68 12.59
N GLY A 71 -18.24 -2.79 13.50
CA GLY A 71 -17.87 -4.05 14.16
C GLY A 71 -17.04 -5.01 13.31
N ILE A 72 -16.56 -4.58 12.14
CA ILE A 72 -15.63 -5.31 11.29
C ILE A 72 -14.23 -4.73 11.48
N LYS A 73 -13.26 -5.59 11.73
CA LYS A 73 -11.85 -5.26 11.92
C LYS A 73 -11.09 -5.45 10.62
N VAL A 74 -10.64 -4.35 10.02
CA VAL A 74 -9.93 -4.35 8.74
C VAL A 74 -8.46 -4.02 8.98
N GLY A 75 -7.58 -4.97 8.70
CA GLY A 75 -6.13 -4.74 8.67
C GLY A 75 -5.71 -4.22 7.30
N VAL A 76 -4.99 -3.09 7.26
CA VAL A 76 -4.49 -2.48 6.03
C VAL A 76 -2.98 -2.35 6.13
N PHE A 77 -2.26 -2.83 5.13
CA PHE A 77 -0.81 -2.65 5.02
C PHE A 77 -0.41 -2.21 3.61
N GLY A 78 0.79 -1.65 3.47
CA GLY A 78 1.32 -1.15 2.21
C GLY A 78 2.54 -1.90 1.74
N LEU A 79 2.75 -1.94 0.42
CA LEU A 79 3.96 -2.45 -0.22
C LEU A 79 4.43 -1.49 -1.30
N SER A 80 5.75 -1.38 -1.43
CA SER A 80 6.40 -0.43 -2.34
C SER A 80 7.51 -1.13 -3.12
N PRO A 81 7.86 -0.65 -4.33
CA PRO A 81 8.87 -1.29 -5.18
C PRO A 81 10.28 -1.05 -4.64
N ALA A 82 11.27 -1.80 -5.14
CA ALA A 82 12.68 -1.46 -4.96
C ALA A 82 12.97 -0.06 -5.53
N LEU A 83 13.71 0.75 -4.79
CA LEU A 83 14.00 2.14 -5.16
C LEU A 83 15.14 2.27 -6.15
N GLU A 84 16.01 1.26 -6.23
CA GLU A 84 17.13 1.23 -7.15
C GLU A 84 16.67 1.34 -8.60
N GLY A 85 17.24 2.30 -9.34
CA GLY A 85 16.86 2.61 -10.72
C GLY A 85 15.54 3.36 -10.90
N LEU A 86 14.73 3.54 -9.84
CA LEU A 86 13.48 4.31 -9.86
C LEU A 86 13.62 5.69 -9.19
N VAL A 87 14.47 5.80 -8.18
CA VAL A 87 14.64 6.99 -7.35
C VAL A 87 16.13 7.36 -7.27
N GLN A 88 16.43 8.65 -7.24
CA GLN A 88 17.81 9.10 -7.01
C GLN A 88 18.25 8.68 -5.59
N ALA A 89 19.44 8.08 -5.44
CA ALA A 89 19.93 7.56 -4.16
C ALA A 89 19.89 8.61 -3.02
N LYS A 90 20.26 9.86 -3.31
CA LYS A 90 20.21 10.97 -2.33
C LYS A 90 18.81 11.26 -1.77
N ASN A 91 17.77 10.91 -2.53
CA ASN A 91 16.36 11.17 -2.14
C ASN A 91 15.76 10.06 -1.26
N CYS A 92 16.45 8.94 -1.12
CA CYS A 92 16.00 7.79 -0.31
C CYS A 92 17.11 7.27 0.64
N GLU A 93 18.10 8.11 0.96
CA GLU A 93 19.21 7.75 1.84
C GLU A 93 18.69 7.31 3.21
N GLY A 94 19.19 6.16 3.69
CA GLY A 94 18.76 5.57 4.97
C GLY A 94 17.49 4.71 4.92
N VAL A 95 16.77 4.70 3.79
CA VAL A 95 15.63 3.79 3.62
C VAL A 95 16.14 2.40 3.20
N VAL A 96 15.75 1.37 3.97
CA VAL A 96 16.13 -0.02 3.71
C VAL A 96 14.97 -0.74 3.03
N PHE A 97 15.24 -1.33 1.86
CA PHE A 97 14.28 -2.16 1.14
C PHE A 97 14.32 -3.60 1.65
N GLU A 98 13.17 -4.16 1.99
CA GLU A 98 12.97 -5.57 2.28
C GLU A 98 12.21 -6.25 1.14
N ASN A 99 12.37 -7.59 1.02
CA ASN A 99 11.58 -8.40 0.09
C ASN A 99 10.08 -8.21 0.36
N PRO A 100 9.30 -7.66 -0.58
CA PRO A 100 7.91 -7.31 -0.35
C PRO A 100 7.02 -8.54 -0.12
N ILE A 101 7.35 -9.71 -0.67
CA ILE A 101 6.57 -10.94 -0.46
C ILE A 101 6.76 -11.45 0.96
N GLU A 102 7.99 -11.45 1.48
CA GLU A 102 8.29 -11.85 2.87
C GLU A 102 7.67 -10.86 3.87
N ALA A 103 7.81 -9.57 3.61
CA ALA A 103 7.19 -8.53 4.43
C ALA A 103 5.67 -8.64 4.44
N ALA A 104 5.05 -8.89 3.29
CA ALA A 104 3.60 -9.08 3.16
C ALA A 104 3.12 -10.29 3.94
N GLN A 105 3.79 -11.46 3.78
CA GLN A 105 3.40 -12.67 4.51
C GLN A 105 3.50 -12.45 6.03
N ARG A 106 4.61 -11.87 6.49
CA ARG A 106 4.81 -11.54 7.91
C ARG A 106 3.69 -10.65 8.47
N VAL A 107 3.33 -9.58 7.75
CA VAL A 107 2.29 -8.65 8.22
C VAL A 107 0.89 -9.25 8.08
N ALA A 108 0.59 -9.97 7.01
CA ALA A 108 -0.70 -10.64 6.83
C ALA A 108 -0.95 -11.66 7.95
N ASP A 109 0.09 -12.42 8.35
CA ASP A 109 0.00 -13.37 9.46
C ASP A 109 -0.25 -12.67 10.81
N ILE A 110 0.41 -11.54 11.05
CA ILE A 110 0.17 -10.72 12.24
C ILE A 110 -1.29 -10.26 12.25
N LEU A 111 -1.77 -9.67 11.16
CA LEU A 111 -3.12 -9.12 11.05
C LEU A 111 -4.19 -10.22 11.23
N LYS A 112 -4.00 -11.36 10.59
CA LYS A 112 -4.99 -12.45 10.62
C LYS A 112 -4.95 -13.23 11.93
N ASN A 113 -3.74 -13.61 12.39
CA ASN A 113 -3.60 -14.58 13.47
C ASN A 113 -3.47 -13.95 14.86
N ARG A 114 -2.75 -12.81 14.97
CA ARG A 114 -2.55 -12.10 16.24
C ARG A 114 -3.61 -11.03 16.48
N GLU A 115 -3.79 -10.16 15.50
CA GLU A 115 -4.72 -9.03 15.60
C GLU A 115 -6.19 -9.43 15.34
N LYS A 116 -6.43 -10.64 14.79
CA LYS A 116 -7.76 -11.19 14.50
C LYS A 116 -8.59 -10.28 13.59
N CYS A 117 -7.97 -9.74 12.55
CA CYS A 117 -8.69 -8.96 11.54
C CYS A 117 -9.63 -9.84 10.72
N ASP A 118 -10.86 -9.37 10.54
CA ASP A 118 -11.86 -10.02 9.69
C ASP A 118 -11.45 -9.94 8.22
N LEU A 119 -10.88 -8.81 7.80
CA LEU A 119 -10.42 -8.53 6.45
C LEU A 119 -9.00 -7.99 6.45
N VAL A 120 -8.15 -8.48 5.54
CA VAL A 120 -6.77 -8.00 5.32
C VAL A 120 -6.64 -7.43 3.92
N VAL A 121 -6.33 -6.14 3.82
CA VAL A 121 -6.20 -5.38 2.57
C VAL A 121 -4.74 -4.97 2.37
N CYS A 122 -4.20 -5.28 1.21
CA CYS A 122 -2.90 -4.81 0.75
C CYS A 122 -3.06 -3.62 -0.19
N LEU A 123 -2.45 -2.49 0.14
CA LEU A 123 -2.25 -1.36 -0.76
C LEU A 123 -0.89 -1.54 -1.44
N SER A 124 -0.88 -1.92 -2.71
CA SER A 124 0.35 -2.27 -3.41
C SER A 124 0.77 -1.19 -4.42
N HIS A 125 2.04 -0.82 -4.37
CA HIS A 125 2.70 -0.03 -5.41
C HIS A 125 3.74 -0.84 -6.18
N LEU A 126 3.62 -2.18 -6.22
CA LEU A 126 4.58 -3.07 -6.90
C LEU A 126 4.39 -3.07 -8.43
N GLY A 127 3.17 -2.82 -8.88
CA GLY A 127 2.77 -3.00 -10.27
C GLY A 127 2.14 -4.37 -10.53
N TRP A 128 1.38 -4.48 -11.63
CA TRP A 128 0.54 -5.64 -11.90
C TRP A 128 1.31 -6.95 -12.09
N GLN A 129 2.22 -7.00 -13.11
CA GLN A 129 2.92 -8.23 -13.50
C GLN A 129 4.26 -7.94 -14.20
N GLY A 130 4.98 -8.97 -14.58
CA GLY A 130 6.20 -8.85 -15.44
C GLY A 130 7.47 -8.45 -14.70
N LYS A 131 7.47 -8.42 -13.37
CA LYS A 131 8.63 -8.16 -12.52
C LYS A 131 8.76 -9.24 -11.45
N PRO A 132 9.93 -9.45 -10.86
CA PRO A 132 10.12 -10.42 -9.75
C PRO A 132 9.15 -10.16 -8.60
N TYR A 133 8.88 -8.88 -8.30
CA TYR A 133 7.91 -8.45 -7.31
C TYR A 133 6.79 -7.68 -8.01
N SER A 134 5.62 -8.27 -8.07
CA SER A 134 4.41 -7.71 -8.68
C SER A 134 3.17 -8.14 -7.89
N ASP A 135 2.02 -7.50 -8.14
CA ASP A 135 0.77 -7.87 -7.49
C ASP A 135 0.39 -9.33 -7.75
N GLU A 136 0.64 -9.81 -8.98
CA GLU A 136 0.42 -11.20 -9.35
C GLU A 136 1.33 -12.14 -8.53
N THR A 137 2.65 -11.91 -8.54
CA THR A 137 3.60 -12.74 -7.77
C THR A 137 3.37 -12.66 -6.28
N LEU A 138 2.92 -11.52 -5.76
CA LEU A 138 2.51 -11.34 -4.37
C LEU A 138 1.39 -12.31 -4.01
N ILE A 139 0.29 -12.30 -4.77
CA ILE A 139 -0.87 -13.15 -4.49
C ILE A 139 -0.51 -14.63 -4.60
N LEU A 140 0.21 -15.02 -5.66
CA LEU A 140 0.61 -16.42 -5.90
C LEU A 140 1.51 -16.99 -4.79
N ASN A 141 2.23 -16.14 -4.04
CA ASN A 141 3.25 -16.54 -3.06
C ASN A 141 2.90 -16.16 -1.60
N THR A 142 1.67 -15.77 -1.32
CA THR A 142 1.25 -15.39 0.04
C THR A 142 -0.06 -16.05 0.47
N ARG A 143 -0.35 -15.94 1.78
CA ARG A 143 -1.60 -16.31 2.43
C ARG A 143 -2.14 -15.13 3.24
N ASN A 144 -3.39 -15.28 3.71
CA ASN A 144 -3.99 -14.35 4.67
C ASN A 144 -4.20 -12.91 4.16
N ILE A 145 -4.01 -12.67 2.86
CA ILE A 145 -4.42 -11.43 2.20
C ILE A 145 -5.78 -11.69 1.56
N ASP A 146 -6.74 -10.79 1.78
CA ASP A 146 -8.10 -10.93 1.25
C ASP A 146 -8.35 -10.06 0.01
N ILE A 147 -7.67 -8.90 -0.11
CA ILE A 147 -7.81 -7.96 -1.21
C ILE A 147 -6.46 -7.31 -1.52
N VAL A 148 -6.15 -7.13 -2.80
CA VAL A 148 -5.02 -6.32 -3.28
C VAL A 148 -5.55 -5.15 -4.11
N LEU A 149 -5.19 -3.94 -3.71
CA LEU A 149 -5.43 -2.70 -4.44
C LEU A 149 -4.08 -2.21 -4.98
N GLY A 150 -3.89 -2.34 -6.29
CA GLY A 150 -2.61 -2.12 -6.96
C GLY A 150 -2.42 -0.72 -7.53
N GLY A 151 -1.16 -0.39 -7.84
CA GLY A 151 -0.73 0.84 -8.48
C GLY A 151 0.52 0.64 -9.33
N HIS A 152 1.32 1.68 -9.54
CA HIS A 152 2.63 1.71 -10.18
C HIS A 152 2.64 1.46 -11.70
N SER A 153 2.05 0.35 -12.18
CA SER A 153 2.04 0.01 -13.61
C SER A 153 1.05 0.82 -14.44
N HIS A 154 0.26 1.69 -13.78
CA HIS A 154 -0.78 2.50 -14.40
C HIS A 154 -1.83 1.68 -15.16
N SER A 155 -1.98 0.40 -14.82
CA SER A 155 -2.95 -0.48 -15.45
C SER A 155 -4.37 -0.10 -15.06
N TYR A 156 -5.29 -0.18 -16.00
CA TYR A 156 -6.71 0.04 -15.75
C TYR A 156 -7.46 -1.28 -15.97
N PHE A 157 -8.14 -1.73 -14.91
CA PHE A 157 -8.98 -2.92 -14.99
C PHE A 157 -10.45 -2.50 -14.93
N ASP A 158 -11.18 -2.70 -16.03
CA ASP A 158 -12.62 -2.51 -16.09
C ASP A 158 -13.39 -3.55 -15.26
N LYS A 159 -12.75 -4.72 -15.03
CA LYS A 159 -13.24 -5.80 -14.17
C LYS A 159 -12.15 -6.22 -13.20
N THR A 160 -12.56 -6.57 -12.00
CA THR A 160 -11.65 -7.12 -10.98
C THR A 160 -11.00 -8.42 -11.49
N LEU A 161 -9.68 -8.49 -11.41
CA LEU A 161 -8.93 -9.72 -11.68
C LEU A 161 -8.90 -10.59 -10.42
N PHE A 162 -8.77 -11.90 -10.61
CA PHE A 162 -8.66 -12.85 -9.50
C PHE A 162 -7.48 -13.78 -9.73
N TYR A 163 -6.65 -13.94 -8.71
CA TYR A 163 -5.53 -14.86 -8.68
C TYR A 163 -5.66 -15.79 -7.47
N LYS A 164 -5.25 -17.04 -7.62
CA LYS A 164 -5.25 -18.00 -6.51
C LYS A 164 -4.00 -17.83 -5.64
N ASN A 165 -4.21 -17.68 -4.36
CA ASN A 165 -3.12 -17.65 -3.38
C ASN A 165 -2.57 -19.07 -3.08
N LEU A 166 -1.62 -19.18 -2.14
CA LEU A 166 -1.03 -20.47 -1.75
C LEU A 166 -2.04 -21.49 -1.16
N ASP A 167 -3.19 -21.02 -0.69
CA ASP A 167 -4.28 -21.89 -0.17
C ASP A 167 -5.33 -22.18 -1.25
N GLY A 168 -5.12 -21.76 -2.49
CA GLY A 168 -6.06 -21.91 -3.58
C GLY A 168 -7.28 -20.96 -3.53
N LYS A 169 -7.28 -20.01 -2.57
CA LYS A 169 -8.33 -18.99 -2.44
C LYS A 169 -8.15 -17.92 -3.53
N GLU A 170 -9.24 -17.56 -4.20
CA GLU A 170 -9.25 -16.47 -5.16
C GLU A 170 -9.19 -15.11 -4.46
N ILE A 171 -8.15 -14.33 -4.78
CA ILE A 171 -7.90 -13.01 -4.22
C ILE A 171 -8.17 -11.95 -5.29
N PRO A 172 -9.09 -11.01 -5.05
CA PRO A 172 -9.36 -9.91 -5.95
C PRO A 172 -8.19 -8.93 -6.01
N LEU A 173 -7.83 -8.57 -7.23
CA LEU A 173 -6.86 -7.51 -7.58
C LEU A 173 -7.55 -6.45 -8.39
N GLN A 174 -7.44 -5.19 -7.98
CA GLN A 174 -7.96 -4.04 -8.72
C GLN A 174 -6.89 -2.97 -8.87
N GLN A 175 -6.82 -2.36 -10.06
CA GLN A 175 -5.98 -1.19 -10.34
C GLN A 175 -6.76 -0.21 -11.24
N MET A 176 -6.65 1.10 -10.96
CA MET A 176 -7.52 2.14 -11.54
C MET A 176 -6.77 3.15 -12.41
N GLY A 177 -5.72 2.72 -13.11
CA GLY A 177 -4.96 3.58 -14.01
C GLY A 177 -4.05 4.58 -13.27
N LYS A 178 -4.02 5.81 -13.77
CA LYS A 178 -3.18 6.90 -13.25
C LYS A 178 -3.91 8.24 -13.22
N ASN A 179 -3.28 9.24 -12.60
CA ASN A 179 -3.71 10.64 -12.57
C ASN A 179 -5.10 10.86 -11.97
N ALA A 180 -5.58 9.95 -11.13
CA ALA A 180 -6.91 10.00 -10.50
C ALA A 180 -8.08 10.19 -11.51
N VAL A 181 -7.94 9.68 -12.73
CA VAL A 181 -8.99 9.72 -13.76
C VAL A 181 -10.16 8.82 -13.39
N TYR A 182 -9.86 7.70 -12.72
CA TYR A 182 -10.86 6.72 -12.28
C TYR A 182 -10.79 6.50 -10.77
N VAL A 183 -11.97 6.26 -10.19
CA VAL A 183 -12.11 5.85 -8.78
C VAL A 183 -12.73 4.46 -8.73
N GLY A 184 -12.02 3.51 -8.12
CA GLY A 184 -12.52 2.16 -7.90
C GLY A 184 -13.45 2.10 -6.70
N LYS A 185 -14.57 1.36 -6.84
CA LYS A 185 -15.47 1.04 -5.75
C LYS A 185 -15.68 -0.47 -5.66
N MET A 186 -15.10 -1.09 -4.65
CA MET A 186 -15.31 -2.51 -4.36
C MET A 186 -16.31 -2.68 -3.22
N LYS A 187 -17.31 -3.54 -3.40
CA LYS A 187 -18.25 -3.94 -2.34
C LYS A 187 -17.84 -5.32 -1.84
N VAL A 188 -17.56 -5.43 -0.56
CA VAL A 188 -17.24 -6.70 0.10
C VAL A 188 -18.44 -7.09 0.97
N ARG A 189 -18.93 -8.31 0.80
CA ARG A 189 -19.94 -8.91 1.67
C ARG A 189 -19.23 -9.86 2.62
N MET A 190 -19.39 -9.62 3.91
CA MET A 190 -18.91 -10.52 4.96
C MET A 190 -20.09 -11.39 5.43
N GLU A 191 -19.93 -12.72 5.39
CA GLU A 191 -20.88 -13.66 5.96
C GLU A 191 -20.30 -14.14 7.30
N LYS A 192 -21.09 -14.05 8.35
CA LYS A 192 -20.72 -14.66 9.64
C LYS A 192 -21.02 -16.15 9.52
N ASN A 193 -20.00 -16.96 9.62
CA ASN A 193 -20.16 -18.41 9.85
C ASN A 193 -20.64 -18.66 11.28
#